data_acdd379c18558e20347415fe50c9e72c
#
_entry.id   acdd379c18558e20347415fe50c9e72c
#
_cell.length_a   1.000
_cell.length_b   1.000
_cell.length_c   1.000
_cell.angle_alpha   90.00
_cell.angle_beta   90.00
_cell.angle_gamma   90.00
#
_symmetry.space_group_name_H-M   'P 1'
#
loop_
_entity.id
_entity.type
_entity.pdbx_description
1 polymer ?
#
loop_
_entity_poly.entity_id
_entity_poly.type
_entity_poly.pdbx_seq_one_letter_code
_entity_poly.pdbx_strand_id
1 'polypeptide(L)'
;MAYRDNTAERTTITRDLREMEKPLGNVYETIVVLSKRSNQINSELKEELSKKLDEFSSTTDNLEEIFENREQIEVSRFYERLPKPGAIAIQELELDSLFWRQPEKEEN
;
A
#
# COMPACT_ATOMS: atom_id res chain seq x y z
N MET A 1 9.66 -5.54 -6.28
CA MET A 1 8.85 -4.73 -5.37
C MET A 1 7.44 -4.56 -5.94
N ALA A 2 6.44 -4.98 -5.20
CA ALA A 2 5.06 -5.09 -5.71
C ALA A 2 4.42 -3.75 -6.14
N TYR A 3 4.85 -2.64 -5.57
CA TYR A 3 4.22 -1.33 -5.82
C TYR A 3 5.17 -0.31 -6.47
N ARG A 4 6.28 -0.78 -7.01
CA ARG A 4 7.32 0.08 -7.58
C ARG A 4 6.81 1.02 -8.67
N ASP A 5 6.00 0.49 -9.58
CA ASP A 5 5.50 1.22 -10.75
C ASP A 5 4.07 1.73 -10.56
N ASN A 6 3.62 1.83 -9.31
CA ASN A 6 2.28 2.29 -9.03
C ASN A 6 2.11 3.76 -9.38
N THR A 7 1.03 4.08 -10.10
CA THR A 7 0.73 5.43 -10.60
C THR A 7 -0.29 6.17 -9.76
N ALA A 8 -0.65 5.66 -8.58
CA ALA A 8 -1.59 6.33 -7.71
C ALA A 8 -1.08 7.72 -7.28
N GLU A 9 -2.01 8.60 -6.96
CA GLU A 9 -1.68 9.96 -6.56
C GLU A 9 -0.89 9.97 -5.24
N ARG A 10 0.20 10.72 -5.21
CA ARG A 10 1.04 10.85 -4.03
C ARG A 10 0.51 11.87 -3.03
N THR A 11 -0.34 12.76 -3.50
CA THR A 11 -0.96 13.81 -2.67
C THR A 11 -2.45 13.55 -2.57
N THR A 12 -3.07 14.17 -1.57
CA THR A 12 -4.53 14.10 -1.43
C THR A 12 -5.18 14.93 -2.53
N ILE A 13 -6.11 14.31 -3.25
CA ILE A 13 -6.86 14.98 -4.31
C ILE A 13 -8.36 14.88 -4.01
N THR A 14 -9.13 15.77 -4.60
CA THR A 14 -10.59 15.70 -4.51
C THR A 14 -11.09 14.48 -5.28
N ARG A 15 -12.00 13.71 -4.67
CA ARG A 15 -12.55 12.50 -5.28
C ARG A 15 -14.06 12.53 -5.28
N ASP A 16 -14.64 11.89 -6.29
CA ASP A 16 -16.08 11.76 -6.41
C ASP A 16 -16.55 10.50 -5.68
N LEU A 17 -17.16 10.68 -4.52
CA LEU A 17 -17.64 9.57 -3.70
C LEU A 17 -18.76 8.77 -4.37
N ARG A 18 -19.57 9.42 -5.20
CA ARG A 18 -20.66 8.74 -5.91
C ARG A 18 -20.12 7.74 -6.93
N GLU A 19 -19.07 8.14 -7.63
CA GLU A 19 -18.40 7.22 -8.56
C GLU A 19 -17.71 6.07 -7.80
N MET A 20 -17.08 6.38 -6.68
CA MET A 20 -16.38 5.37 -5.88
C MET A 20 -17.32 4.32 -5.29
N GLU A 21 -18.53 4.71 -4.92
CA GLU A 21 -19.48 3.78 -4.29
C GLU A 21 -20.19 2.84 -5.28
N LYS A 22 -20.17 3.16 -6.58
CA LYS A 22 -20.90 2.37 -7.58
C LYS A 22 -20.65 0.86 -7.54
N PRO A 23 -19.40 0.40 -7.47
CA PRO A 23 -19.15 -1.04 -7.46
C PRO A 23 -19.79 -1.78 -6.28
N LEU A 24 -19.85 -1.16 -5.12
CA LEU A 24 -20.38 -1.78 -3.90
C LEU A 24 -21.81 -1.32 -3.58
N GLY A 25 -22.23 -0.20 -4.16
CA GLY A 25 -23.57 0.35 -3.97
C GLY A 25 -23.75 1.20 -2.70
N ASN A 26 -22.71 1.38 -1.88
CA ASN A 26 -22.81 2.01 -0.59
C ASN A 26 -21.46 2.61 -0.19
N VAL A 27 -21.45 3.88 0.20
CA VAL A 27 -20.21 4.56 0.56
C VAL A 27 -19.56 3.96 1.81
N TYR A 28 -20.33 3.51 2.77
CA TYR A 28 -19.79 2.91 3.99
C TYR A 28 -19.07 1.59 3.72
N GLU A 29 -19.68 0.74 2.91
CA GLU A 29 -19.06 -0.51 2.48
C GLU A 29 -17.80 -0.24 1.68
N THR A 30 -17.83 0.75 0.80
CA THR A 30 -16.66 1.17 0.03
C THR A 30 -15.51 1.59 0.94
N ILE A 31 -15.78 2.41 1.95
CA ILE A 31 -14.76 2.82 2.92
C ILE A 31 -14.18 1.63 3.69
N VAL A 32 -15.03 0.70 4.11
CA VAL A 32 -14.56 -0.51 4.82
C VAL A 32 -13.64 -1.35 3.95
N VAL A 33 -14.02 -1.58 2.69
CA VAL A 33 -13.22 -2.34 1.74
C VAL A 33 -11.87 -1.65 1.51
N LEU A 34 -11.89 -0.35 1.26
CA LEU A 34 -10.67 0.43 1.04
C LEU A 34 -9.76 0.43 2.26
N SER A 35 -10.34 0.52 3.45
CA SER A 35 -9.58 0.48 4.71
C SER A 35 -8.88 -0.85 4.91
N LYS A 36 -9.58 -1.94 4.66
CA LYS A 36 -9.00 -3.28 4.77
C LYS A 36 -7.89 -3.49 3.74
N ARG A 37 -8.12 -3.06 2.50
CA ARG A 37 -7.09 -3.17 1.47
C ARG A 37 -5.87 -2.30 1.79
N SER A 38 -6.09 -1.08 2.28
CA SER A 38 -5.01 -0.19 2.70
C SER A 38 -4.14 -0.83 3.78
N ASN A 39 -4.76 -1.49 4.75
CA ASN A 39 -4.04 -2.19 5.81
C ASN A 39 -3.21 -3.35 5.27
N GLN A 40 -3.75 -4.11 4.31
CA GLN A 40 -3.01 -5.19 3.64
C GLN A 40 -1.79 -4.64 2.91
N ILE A 41 -1.97 -3.58 2.12
CA ILE A 41 -0.89 -2.94 1.38
C ILE A 41 0.19 -2.43 2.34
N ASN A 42 -0.23 -1.77 3.41
CA ASN A 42 0.70 -1.25 4.41
C ASN A 42 1.52 -2.36 5.06
N SER A 43 0.88 -3.49 5.39
CA SER A 43 1.57 -4.65 5.97
C SER A 43 2.57 -5.25 4.98
N GLU A 44 2.18 -5.39 3.71
CA GLU A 44 3.07 -5.89 2.66
C GLU A 44 4.29 -4.99 2.47
N LEU A 45 4.07 -3.67 2.46
CA LEU A 45 5.16 -2.71 2.32
C LEU A 45 6.11 -2.75 3.52
N LYS A 46 5.58 -2.87 4.73
CA LYS A 46 6.41 -2.99 5.94
C LYS A 46 7.25 -4.26 5.93
N GLU A 47 6.67 -5.38 5.51
CA GLU A 47 7.39 -6.64 5.39
C GLU A 47 8.51 -6.55 4.36
N GLU A 48 8.23 -5.97 3.18
CA GLU A 48 9.24 -5.78 2.15
C GLU A 48 10.39 -4.91 2.65
N LEU A 49 10.07 -3.80 3.30
CA LEU A 49 11.08 -2.89 3.84
C LEU A 49 11.93 -3.58 4.91
N SER A 50 11.29 -4.29 5.84
CA SER A 50 12.03 -5.04 6.88
C SER A 50 12.97 -6.07 6.29
N LYS A 51 12.51 -6.82 5.29
CA LYS A 51 13.37 -7.81 4.61
C LYS A 51 14.55 -7.16 3.92
N LYS A 52 14.32 -6.03 3.25
CA LYS A 52 15.39 -5.29 2.58
C LYS A 52 16.45 -4.79 3.58
N LEU A 53 16.01 -4.22 4.68
CA LEU A 53 16.92 -3.74 5.72
C LEU A 53 17.69 -4.88 6.39
N ASP A 54 17.03 -6.01 6.62
CA ASP A 54 17.68 -7.21 7.18
C ASP A 54 18.74 -7.78 6.23
N GLU A 55 18.45 -7.80 4.92
CA GLU A 55 19.42 -8.24 3.92
C GLU A 55 20.69 -7.37 3.96
N PHE A 56 20.54 -6.06 4.09
CA PHE A 56 21.67 -5.16 4.19
C PHE A 56 22.47 -5.39 5.48
N SER A 57 21.81 -5.60 6.60
CA SER A 57 22.51 -5.83 7.87
C SER A 57 23.22 -7.18 7.89
N SER A 58 22.68 -8.21 7.23
CA SER A 58 23.34 -9.53 7.20
C SER A 58 24.54 -9.59 6.25
N THR A 59 24.54 -8.81 5.17
CA THR A 59 25.64 -8.82 4.19
C THR A 59 26.76 -7.85 4.54
N THR A 60 26.56 -6.95 5.49
CA THR A 60 27.46 -5.84 5.74
C THR A 60 28.17 -5.89 7.10
N ASP A 61 28.18 -7.03 7.78
CA ASP A 61 28.89 -7.19 9.07
C ASP A 61 30.37 -6.80 8.99
N ASN A 62 30.94 -6.74 7.79
CA ASN A 62 32.35 -6.42 7.56
C ASN A 62 32.57 -5.18 6.69
N LEU A 63 31.53 -4.48 6.28
CA LEU A 63 31.65 -3.29 5.45
C LEU A 63 31.59 -2.02 6.33
N GLU A 64 32.23 -0.97 5.83
CA GLU A 64 32.24 0.31 6.53
C GLU A 64 30.82 0.82 6.76
N GLU A 65 30.52 1.25 7.96
CA GLU A 65 29.21 1.75 8.39
C GLU A 65 28.61 2.82 7.47
N ILE A 66 29.46 3.59 6.80
CA ILE A 66 29.05 4.66 5.90
C ILE A 66 28.29 4.13 4.68
N PHE A 67 28.73 3.02 4.09
CA PHE A 67 28.04 2.41 2.94
C PHE A 67 26.70 1.81 3.33
N GLU A 68 26.65 1.14 4.46
CA GLU A 68 25.47 0.52 5.01
C GLU A 68 24.36 1.54 5.24
N ASN A 69 24.69 2.65 5.89
CA ASN A 69 23.76 3.74 6.18
C ASN A 69 23.21 4.38 4.92
N ARG A 70 24.05 4.57 3.90
CA ARG A 70 23.62 5.19 2.66
C ARG A 70 22.60 4.33 1.92
N GLU A 71 22.85 3.04 1.81
CA GLU A 71 21.92 2.11 1.16
C GLU A 71 20.60 1.98 1.93
N GLN A 72 20.66 1.92 3.23
CA GLN A 72 19.46 1.90 4.07
C GLN A 72 18.64 3.16 3.90
N ILE A 73 19.27 4.32 3.84
CA ILE A 73 18.59 5.60 3.62
C ILE A 73 17.94 5.63 2.25
N GLU A 74 18.61 5.16 1.21
CA GLU A 74 18.05 5.11 -0.14
C GLU A 74 16.84 4.20 -0.24
N VAL A 75 16.89 3.02 0.39
CA VAL A 75 15.77 2.09 0.43
C VAL A 75 14.59 2.71 1.18
N SER A 76 14.85 3.30 2.34
CA SER A 76 13.81 3.96 3.12
C SER A 76 13.16 5.10 2.36
N ARG A 77 13.94 5.92 1.68
CA ARG A 77 13.43 7.00 0.84
C ARG A 77 12.56 6.49 -0.31
N PHE A 78 12.96 5.38 -0.92
CA PHE A 78 12.17 4.76 -1.98
C PHE A 78 10.77 4.42 -1.48
N TYR A 79 10.67 3.75 -0.32
CA TYR A 79 9.37 3.37 0.26
C TYR A 79 8.56 4.59 0.70
N GLU A 80 9.23 5.63 1.21
CA GLU A 80 8.56 6.87 1.60
C GLU A 80 7.98 7.64 0.41
N ARG A 81 8.56 7.50 -0.78
CA ARG A 81 8.09 8.16 -2.00
C ARG A 81 6.95 7.42 -2.68
N LEU A 82 6.69 6.18 -2.31
CA LEU A 82 5.55 5.45 -2.86
C LEU A 82 4.25 6.14 -2.49
N PRO A 83 3.23 6.04 -3.34
CA PRO A 83 1.90 6.52 -2.95
C PRO A 83 1.45 5.87 -1.65
N LYS A 84 0.65 6.56 -0.88
CA LYS A 84 0.13 6.01 0.39
C LYS A 84 -0.78 4.81 0.13
N PRO A 85 -0.82 3.84 1.03
CA PRO A 85 -1.66 2.65 0.85
C PRO A 85 -3.12 2.95 0.52
N GLY A 86 -3.70 3.99 1.14
CA GLY A 86 -5.07 4.40 0.84
C GLY A 86 -5.25 4.85 -0.61
N ALA A 87 -4.29 5.61 -1.15
CA ALA A 87 -4.33 6.05 -2.54
C ALA A 87 -4.19 4.88 -3.51
N ILE A 88 -3.34 3.91 -3.18
CA ILE A 88 -3.16 2.70 -3.98
C ILE A 88 -4.48 1.89 -3.99
N ALA A 89 -5.12 1.72 -2.84
CA ALA A 89 -6.39 1.00 -2.74
C ALA A 89 -7.49 1.68 -3.57
N ILE A 90 -7.56 3.01 -3.53
CA ILE A 90 -8.54 3.76 -4.33
C ILE A 90 -8.27 3.58 -5.82
N GLN A 91 -7.03 3.62 -6.25
CA GLN A 91 -6.68 3.37 -7.64
C GLN A 91 -7.06 1.96 -8.08
N GLU A 92 -6.83 0.95 -7.24
CA GLU A 92 -7.25 -0.42 -7.53
C GLU A 92 -8.75 -0.51 -7.73
N LEU A 93 -9.53 0.20 -6.91
CA LEU A 93 -10.98 0.25 -7.05
C LEU A 93 -11.40 0.91 -8.36
N GLU A 94 -10.78 2.04 -8.72
CA GLU A 94 -11.08 2.77 -9.96
C GLU A 94 -10.73 1.96 -11.21
N LEU A 95 -9.70 1.13 -11.16
CA LEU A 95 -9.26 0.29 -12.27
C LEU A 95 -9.92 -1.09 -12.30
N ASP A 96 -10.90 -1.33 -11.46
CA ASP A 96 -11.57 -2.63 -11.34
C ASP A 96 -10.60 -3.78 -11.01
N SER A 97 -9.51 -3.49 -10.35
CA SER A 97 -8.51 -4.49 -9.98
C SER A 97 -8.57 -4.90 -8.52
N LEU A 98 -9.47 -4.30 -7.75
CA LEU A 98 -9.66 -4.60 -6.35
C LEU A 98 -10.69 -5.72 -6.19
N PHE A 99 -10.28 -6.80 -5.52
CA PHE A 99 -11.18 -7.90 -5.20
C PHE A 99 -11.75 -7.72 -3.78
N TRP A 100 -13.08 -7.87 -3.66
CA TRP A 100 -13.74 -7.87 -2.36
C TRP A 100 -14.80 -8.96 -2.32
N ARG A 101 -15.17 -9.33 -1.11
CA ARG A 101 -16.23 -10.30 -0.87
C ARG A 101 -17.12 -9.79 0.26
N GLN A 102 -18.42 -9.83 0.04
CA GLN A 102 -19.39 -9.56 1.09
C GLN A 102 -19.77 -10.89 1.74
N PRO A 103 -19.65 -11.02 3.07
CA PRO A 103 -20.14 -12.22 3.74
C PRO A 103 -21.66 -12.32 3.56
N GLU A 104 -22.17 -13.53 3.40
CA GLU A 104 -23.61 -13.74 3.37
C GLU A 104 -24.23 -13.23 4.68
N LYS A 105 -25.29 -12.43 4.54
CA LYS A 105 -26.02 -12.02 5.71
C LYS A 105 -26.67 -13.24 6.33
N GLU A 106 -26.33 -13.53 7.59
CA GLU A 106 -27.04 -14.55 8.32
C GLU A 106 -28.49 -14.10 8.44
N GLU A 107 -29.42 -14.93 7.94
CA GLU A 107 -30.82 -14.68 8.14
C GLU A 107 -31.16 -14.96 9.60
N ASN A 108 -31.52 -13.91 10.28
CA ASN A 108 -32.07 -14.05 11.61
C ASN A 108 -33.59 -14.24 11.54
#